data_ff11020c3c4ef3541459f23ce6e2c6d3
#
_entry.id   ff11020c3c4ef3541459f23ce6e2c6d3
#
_cell.length_a   1.000
_cell.length_b   1.000
_cell.length_c   1.000
_cell.angle_alpha   90.00
_cell.angle_beta   90.00
_cell.angle_gamma   90.00
#
_symmetry.space_group_name_H-M   'P 1'
#
loop_
_entity.id
_entity.type
_entity.pdbx_description
1 polymer ?
#
loop_
_entity_poly.entity_id
_entity_poly.type
_entity_poly.pdbx_seq_one_letter_code
_entity_poly.pdbx_strand_id
1 'polypeptide(L)'
;MRRGEIYRFEPVIQRAGQSTTRLVVSSDVVNDNERIPYCFAMHVVADPPDSLLAVSLGDHGWAFALEVDRPLKRQLTEQLGTASPEQMEQVDNAMRAVFEL
;
A
#
# COMPACT_ATOMS: atom_id res chain seq x y z
N MET A 1 5.53 4.52 11.40
CA MET A 1 4.87 4.22 10.10
C MET A 1 4.53 5.53 9.42
N ARG A 2 4.93 5.66 8.17
CA ARG A 2 4.72 6.89 7.41
C ARG A 2 4.15 6.56 6.04
N ARG A 3 3.43 7.52 5.46
CA ARG A 3 2.90 7.40 4.11
C ARG A 3 4.02 7.15 3.11
N GLY A 4 3.86 6.17 2.22
CA GLY A 4 4.85 5.78 1.22
C GLY A 4 5.78 4.65 1.66
N GLU A 5 5.74 4.26 2.92
CA GLU A 5 6.51 3.10 3.37
C GLU A 5 5.86 1.80 2.92
N ILE A 6 6.70 0.81 2.61
CA ILE A 6 6.30 -0.49 2.11
C ILE A 6 6.55 -1.52 3.20
N TYR A 7 5.53 -2.30 3.54
CA TYR A 7 5.58 -3.24 4.66
C TYR A 7 5.19 -4.65 4.23
N ARG A 8 5.74 -5.62 4.97
CA ARG A 8 5.19 -6.96 4.96
C ARG A 8 3.86 -6.95 5.70
N PHE A 9 2.86 -7.58 5.11
CA PHE A 9 1.55 -7.75 5.69
C PHE A 9 1.37 -9.20 6.14
N GLU A 10 1.00 -9.38 7.42
CA GLU A 10 0.70 -10.70 7.98
C GLU A 10 -0.80 -10.80 8.23
N PRO A 11 -1.55 -11.50 7.37
CA PRO A 11 -2.98 -11.67 7.56
C PRO A 11 -3.26 -12.64 8.71
N VAL A 12 -4.42 -12.48 9.36
CA VAL A 12 -4.87 -13.42 10.39
C VAL A 12 -5.13 -14.80 9.77
N ILE A 13 -5.69 -14.82 8.55
CA ILE A 13 -5.95 -16.05 7.79
C ILE A 13 -5.24 -15.89 6.44
N GLN A 14 -4.27 -16.75 6.20
CA GLN A 14 -3.58 -16.77 4.91
C GLN A 14 -4.43 -17.46 3.85
N ARG A 15 -4.53 -16.81 2.69
CA ARG A 15 -5.21 -17.35 1.52
C ARG A 15 -4.24 -17.46 0.37
N ALA A 16 -4.34 -18.53 -0.41
CA ALA A 16 -3.51 -18.72 -1.60
C ALA A 16 -3.69 -17.54 -2.57
N GLY A 17 -2.58 -17.00 -3.07
CA GLY A 17 -2.59 -15.87 -4.00
C GLY A 17 -2.76 -14.51 -3.36
N GLN A 18 -2.95 -14.43 -2.05
CA GLN A 18 -3.07 -13.15 -1.36
C GLN A 18 -1.69 -12.46 -1.30
N SER A 19 -1.66 -11.18 -1.68
CA SER A 19 -0.45 -10.38 -1.53
C SER A 19 -0.11 -10.17 -0.04
N THR A 20 1.16 -10.32 0.29
CA THR A 20 1.70 -10.08 1.63
C THR A 20 2.55 -8.82 1.71
N THR A 21 2.41 -7.94 0.74
CA THR A 21 3.12 -6.65 0.69
C THR A 21 2.11 -5.52 0.57
N ARG A 22 2.32 -4.46 1.35
CA ARG A 22 1.42 -3.30 1.39
C ARG A 22 2.21 -2.00 1.31
N LEU A 23 1.68 -1.05 0.56
CA LEU A 23 2.15 0.33 0.52
C LEU A 23 1.22 1.18 1.38
N VAL A 24 1.75 1.87 2.37
CA VAL A 24 0.95 2.76 3.22
C VAL A 24 0.56 4.00 2.42
N VAL A 25 -0.74 4.23 2.27
CA VAL A 25 -1.28 5.38 1.50
C VAL A 25 -2.07 6.36 2.37
N SER A 26 -2.40 6.00 3.60
CA SER A 26 -3.05 6.92 4.53
C SER A 26 -2.11 8.05 4.95
N SER A 27 -2.70 9.19 5.30
CA SER A 27 -1.93 10.34 5.79
C SER A 27 -1.26 10.03 7.13
N ASP A 28 -0.20 10.78 7.45
CA ASP A 28 0.49 10.60 8.72
C ASP A 28 -0.36 11.02 9.92
N VAL A 29 -1.41 11.82 9.70
CA VAL A 29 -2.41 12.08 10.74
C VAL A 29 -3.06 10.78 11.22
N VAL A 30 -3.35 9.87 10.32
CA VAL A 30 -3.88 8.53 10.65
C VAL A 30 -2.76 7.64 11.16
N ASN A 31 -1.63 7.64 10.47
CA ASN A 31 -0.52 6.72 10.74
C ASN A 31 0.10 6.97 12.13
N ASP A 32 0.19 8.23 12.55
CA ASP A 32 0.82 8.63 13.81
C ASP A 32 -0.16 8.63 14.99
N ASN A 33 -1.45 8.50 14.76
CA ASN A 33 -2.45 8.53 15.81
C ASN A 33 -2.59 7.15 16.46
N GLU A 34 -2.10 7.01 17.68
CA GLU A 34 -2.12 5.75 18.41
C GLU A 34 -3.54 5.24 18.74
N ARG A 35 -4.53 6.14 18.74
CA ARG A 35 -5.93 5.77 18.95
C ARG A 35 -6.58 5.15 17.74
N ILE A 36 -5.95 5.27 16.57
CA ILE A 36 -6.41 4.65 15.33
C ILE A 36 -5.57 3.38 15.12
N PRO A 37 -6.14 2.18 15.34
CA PRO A 37 -5.35 0.93 15.29
C PRO A 37 -5.11 0.42 13.88
N TYR A 38 -5.63 1.09 12.85
CA TYR A 38 -5.53 0.68 11.46
C TYR A 38 -4.95 1.82 10.61
N CYS A 39 -4.57 1.48 9.39
CA CYS A 39 -4.20 2.45 8.37
C CYS A 39 -4.85 2.03 7.05
N PHE A 40 -4.65 2.83 6.00
CA PHE A 40 -5.08 2.47 4.65
C PHE A 40 -3.86 2.12 3.83
N ALA A 41 -3.92 1.00 3.13
CA ALA A 41 -2.78 0.48 2.39
C ALA A 41 -3.21 -0.10 1.06
N MET A 42 -2.31 -0.02 0.09
CA MET A 42 -2.51 -0.51 -1.26
C MET A 42 -1.77 -1.84 -1.39
N HIS A 43 -2.41 -2.84 -2.00
CA HIS A 43 -1.76 -4.10 -2.27
C HIS A 43 -0.60 -3.90 -3.24
N VAL A 44 0.52 -4.55 -2.95
CA VAL A 44 1.68 -4.60 -3.83
C VAL A 44 1.80 -6.03 -4.34
N VAL A 45 1.78 -6.20 -5.65
CA VAL A 45 1.80 -7.51 -6.29
C VAL A 45 3.09 -7.70 -7.10
N ALA A 46 3.52 -8.96 -7.22
CA ALA A 46 4.81 -9.26 -7.86
C ALA A 46 4.75 -9.07 -9.39
N ASP A 47 3.64 -9.45 -9.99
CA ASP A 47 3.47 -9.37 -11.45
C ASP A 47 2.63 -8.13 -11.81
N PRO A 48 2.99 -7.42 -12.90
CA PRO A 48 2.27 -6.22 -13.28
C PRO A 48 0.82 -6.55 -13.64
N PRO A 49 -0.17 -5.92 -12.96
CA PRO A 49 -1.56 -6.03 -13.39
C PRO A 49 -1.73 -5.40 -14.78
N ASP A 50 -2.62 -5.95 -15.59
CA ASP A 50 -2.96 -5.35 -16.87
C ASP A 50 -3.90 -4.16 -16.66
N SER A 51 -3.33 -3.07 -16.18
CA SER A 51 -4.08 -1.87 -15.79
C SER A 51 -3.19 -0.64 -15.72
N LEU A 52 -3.72 0.50 -16.16
CA LEU A 52 -3.07 1.80 -15.99
C LEU A 52 -3.09 2.28 -14.53
N LEU A 53 -3.82 1.59 -13.66
CA LEU A 53 -3.92 1.92 -12.24
C LEU A 53 -2.89 1.17 -11.39
N ALA A 54 -1.95 0.50 -12.03
CA ALA A 54 -0.82 -0.14 -11.38
C ALA A 54 0.42 0.75 -11.50
N VAL A 55 1.13 0.92 -10.40
CA VAL A 55 2.33 1.77 -10.32
C VAL A 55 3.52 0.92 -9.94
N SER A 56 4.59 0.97 -10.74
CA SER A 56 5.83 0.24 -10.45
C SER A 56 6.51 0.82 -9.21
N LEU A 57 6.84 -0.04 -8.27
CA LEU A 57 7.67 0.29 -7.11
C LEU A 57 9.07 -0.33 -7.22
N GLY A 58 9.54 -0.56 -8.46
CA GLY A 58 10.83 -1.19 -8.70
C GLY A 58 10.86 -2.63 -8.24
N ASP A 59 11.89 -3.00 -7.49
CA ASP A 59 12.07 -4.38 -7.01
C ASP A 59 10.99 -4.84 -6.04
N HIS A 60 10.22 -3.92 -5.47
CA HIS A 60 9.16 -4.27 -4.53
C HIS A 60 7.89 -4.80 -5.21
N GLY A 61 7.73 -4.57 -6.50
CA GLY A 61 6.56 -5.00 -7.26
C GLY A 61 5.70 -3.83 -7.73
N TRP A 62 4.41 -4.06 -7.84
CA TRP A 62 3.45 -3.10 -8.41
C TRP A 62 2.36 -2.78 -7.40
N ALA A 63 2.24 -1.50 -7.07
CA ALA A 63 1.13 -1.02 -6.25
C ALA A 63 -0.13 -0.93 -7.11
N PHE A 64 -1.22 -1.55 -6.69
CA PHE A 64 -2.45 -1.61 -7.48
C PHE A 64 -3.55 -0.78 -6.83
N ALA A 65 -3.90 0.34 -7.47
CA ALA A 65 -4.81 1.33 -6.89
C ALA A 65 -6.26 0.83 -6.73
N LEU A 66 -6.64 -0.24 -7.45
CA LEU A 66 -7.96 -0.86 -7.26
C LEU A 66 -8.04 -1.75 -6.03
N GLU A 67 -6.92 -2.06 -5.40
CA GLU A 67 -6.86 -2.93 -4.23
C GLU A 67 -6.31 -2.16 -3.03
N VAL A 68 -7.15 -1.33 -2.45
CA VAL A 68 -6.85 -0.60 -1.20
C VAL A 68 -7.65 -1.24 -0.08
N ASP A 69 -6.99 -1.57 1.02
CA ASP A 69 -7.65 -2.14 2.18
C ASP A 69 -7.29 -1.36 3.46
N ARG A 70 -7.81 -1.82 4.57
CA ARG A 70 -7.62 -1.20 5.87
C ARG A 70 -7.04 -2.22 6.85
N PRO A 71 -5.75 -2.55 6.74
CA PRO A 71 -5.12 -3.47 7.67
C PRO A 71 -4.98 -2.85 9.05
N LEU A 72 -4.90 -3.69 10.06
CA LEU A 72 -4.46 -3.25 11.38
C LEU A 72 -2.97 -2.89 11.30
N LYS A 73 -2.57 -1.82 11.98
CA LYS A 73 -1.15 -1.41 11.98
C LYS A 73 -0.24 -2.54 12.47
N ARG A 74 -0.69 -3.34 13.44
CA ARG A 74 0.07 -4.49 13.95
C ARG A 74 0.30 -5.60 12.92
N GLN A 75 -0.47 -5.62 11.83
CA GLN A 75 -0.28 -6.60 10.75
C GLN A 75 0.80 -6.18 9.77
N LEU A 76 1.26 -4.94 9.84
CA LEU A 76 2.37 -4.43 9.04
C LEU A 76 3.65 -4.59 9.89
N THR A 77 4.34 -5.72 9.69
CA THR A 77 5.32 -6.24 10.64
C THR A 77 6.75 -5.87 10.35
N GLU A 78 7.10 -5.67 9.08
CA GLU A 78 8.47 -5.38 8.68
C GLU A 78 8.48 -4.37 7.55
N GLN A 79 9.23 -3.28 7.71
CA GLN A 79 9.41 -2.32 6.64
C GLN A 79 10.36 -2.90 5.59
N LEU A 80 9.90 -2.99 4.36
CA LEU A 80 10.65 -3.54 3.24
C LEU A 80 11.32 -2.44 2.42
N GLY A 81 10.82 -1.23 2.49
CA GLY A 81 11.35 -0.09 1.75
C GLY A 81 10.46 1.13 1.85
N THR A 82 10.75 2.10 1.00
CA THR A 82 10.00 3.35 0.91
C THR A 82 9.88 3.72 -0.57
N ALA A 83 8.67 4.04 -1.00
CA ALA A 83 8.43 4.53 -2.36
C ALA A 83 9.07 5.92 -2.53
N SER A 84 9.62 6.18 -3.71
CA SER A 84 10.19 7.47 -4.04
C SER A 84 9.11 8.55 -4.17
N PRO A 85 9.47 9.85 -4.10
CA PRO A 85 8.50 10.91 -4.35
C PRO A 85 7.83 10.79 -5.73
N GLU A 86 8.57 10.38 -6.76
CA GLU A 86 8.04 10.19 -8.11
C GLU A 86 7.04 9.03 -8.16
N GLN A 87 7.35 7.93 -7.47
CA GLN A 87 6.43 6.80 -7.36
C GLN A 87 5.16 7.20 -6.61
N MET A 88 5.30 7.95 -5.52
CA MET A 88 4.13 8.41 -4.76
C MET A 88 3.27 9.39 -5.55
N GLU A 89 3.86 10.23 -6.41
CA GLU A 89 3.10 11.08 -7.31
C GLU A 89 2.24 10.24 -8.28
N GLN A 90 2.81 9.16 -8.83
CA GLN A 90 2.06 8.24 -9.68
C GLN A 90 0.95 7.53 -8.90
N VAL A 91 1.22 7.13 -7.67
CA VAL A 91 0.23 6.52 -6.78
C VAL A 91 -0.91 7.50 -6.52
N ASP A 92 -0.60 8.76 -6.22
CA ASP A 92 -1.60 9.80 -6.00
C ASP A 92 -2.49 10.00 -7.23
N ASN A 93 -1.89 10.02 -8.41
CA ASN A 93 -2.63 10.17 -9.66
C ASN A 93 -3.55 8.97 -9.91
N ALA A 94 -3.08 7.75 -9.63
CA ALA A 94 -3.91 6.55 -9.76
C ALA A 94 -5.08 6.58 -8.77
N MET A 95 -4.84 7.00 -7.52
CA MET A 95 -5.90 7.13 -6.52
C MET A 95 -6.92 8.21 -6.90
N ARG A 96 -6.48 9.32 -7.46
CA ARG A 96 -7.40 10.35 -7.97
C ARG A 96 -8.30 9.80 -9.07
N ALA A 97 -7.74 8.97 -9.95
CA ALA A 97 -8.53 8.34 -11.02
C ALA A 97 -9.57 7.38 -10.45
N VAL A 98 -9.22 6.61 -9.41
CA VAL A 98 -10.15 5.67 -8.78
C VAL A 98 -11.26 6.38 -8.00
N PHE A 99 -10.93 7.45 -7.28
CA PHE A 99 -11.84 8.10 -6.33
C PHE A 99 -12.36 9.47 -6.80
N GLU A 100 -11.98 9.92 -7.99
CA GLU A 100 -12.38 11.23 -8.54
C GLU A 100 -11.98 12.40 -7.64
N LEU A 101 -10.77 12.36 -7.13
CA LEU A 101 -10.26 13.42 -6.25
C LEU A 101 -9.69 14.61 -7.03
#